data_c1d8d254454dfdf85bc612fa961866fa
#
_entry.id   c1d8d254454dfdf85bc612fa961866fa
#
_cell.length_a   1.000
_cell.length_b   1.000
_cell.length_c   1.000
_cell.angle_alpha   90.00
_cell.angle_beta   90.00
_cell.angle_gamma   90.00
#
_symmetry.space_group_name_H-M   'P 1'
#
loop_
_entity.id
_entity.type
_entity.pdbx_description
1 polymer ?
#
loop_
_entity_poly.entity_id
_entity_poly.type
_entity_poly.pdbx_seq_one_letter_code
_entity_poly.pdbx_strand_id
1 'polypeptide(L)'
;HEFLKKRIEMYYQPFHHDPELYNLGKSNLVASGRLRKNIMRDSDMDAIAESIEYHKPDLVMIDPIINFFSGEENSNSEIHEMLSRVDKLIELFKVAVIIAHHTGKERADDLSFMSARGGSAFAGWMDSGIKLSGTKPNVTLFYEARNAREPDQHLAYFDFERGFFRMVDASDSPDEVEIARVIAGAMSSYKFYTRQELELLAREALKEKDLASGERAARYGVSHVQKYLGEKVKTHSIPGKN
;
A
#
# COMPACT_ATOMS: atom_id res chain seq x y z
N HIS A 1 6.46 -13.46 -15.49
CA HIS A 1 5.03 -13.32 -15.88
C HIS A 1 4.08 -13.93 -14.85
N GLU A 2 4.32 -15.17 -14.40
CA GLU A 2 3.40 -15.88 -13.52
C GLU A 2 3.26 -15.27 -12.13
N PHE A 3 4.37 -14.78 -11.56
CA PHE A 3 4.35 -14.10 -10.26
C PHE A 3 3.54 -12.79 -10.29
N LEU A 4 3.70 -11.98 -11.34
CA LEU A 4 2.92 -10.76 -11.50
C LEU A 4 1.42 -11.08 -11.68
N LYS A 5 1.10 -12.08 -12.49
CA LYS A 5 -0.28 -12.54 -12.69
C LYS A 5 -0.93 -13.00 -11.37
N LYS A 6 -0.23 -13.79 -10.56
CA LYS A 6 -0.71 -14.21 -9.23
C LYS A 6 -0.96 -13.03 -8.30
N ARG A 7 -0.06 -12.04 -8.28
CA ARG A 7 -0.25 -10.83 -7.46
C ARG A 7 -1.45 -10.02 -7.91
N ILE A 8 -1.61 -9.80 -9.20
CA ILE A 8 -2.77 -9.11 -9.76
C ILE A 8 -4.05 -9.85 -9.37
N GLU A 9 -4.10 -11.17 -9.51
CA GLU A 9 -5.26 -11.98 -9.13
C GLU A 9 -5.58 -11.86 -7.64
N MET A 10 -4.57 -11.83 -6.76
CA MET A 10 -4.77 -11.58 -5.32
C MET A 10 -5.43 -10.23 -5.05
N TYR A 11 -5.07 -9.18 -5.78
CA TYR A 11 -5.69 -7.86 -5.62
C TYR A 11 -7.16 -7.83 -6.07
N TYR A 12 -7.54 -8.70 -7.01
CA TYR A 12 -8.92 -8.80 -7.47
C TYR A 12 -9.80 -9.72 -6.62
N GLN A 13 -9.21 -10.60 -5.78
CA GLN A 13 -9.98 -11.49 -4.90
C GLN A 13 -11.07 -10.81 -4.06
N PRO A 14 -10.84 -9.64 -3.44
CA PRO A 14 -11.89 -8.96 -2.68
C PRO A 14 -13.12 -8.58 -3.50
N PHE A 15 -12.98 -8.48 -4.82
CA PHE A 15 -14.05 -8.07 -5.74
C PHE A 15 -14.77 -9.27 -6.39
N HIS A 16 -14.40 -10.51 -6.09
CA HIS A 16 -15.05 -11.70 -6.66
C HIS A 16 -16.53 -11.81 -6.32
N HIS A 17 -16.98 -11.17 -5.24
CA HIS A 17 -18.40 -11.08 -4.87
C HIS A 17 -19.17 -10.05 -5.70
N ASP A 18 -18.48 -9.20 -6.44
CA ASP A 18 -19.04 -8.22 -7.38
C ASP A 18 -18.46 -8.47 -8.78
N PRO A 19 -19.15 -9.27 -9.61
CA PRO A 19 -18.67 -9.64 -10.94
C PRO A 19 -18.49 -8.44 -11.88
N GLU A 20 -19.25 -7.38 -11.69
CA GLU A 20 -19.16 -6.16 -12.52
C GLU A 20 -17.87 -5.42 -12.22
N LEU A 21 -17.59 -5.12 -10.94
CA LEU A 21 -16.33 -4.50 -10.50
C LEU A 21 -15.11 -5.36 -10.84
N TYR A 22 -15.21 -6.68 -10.67
CA TYR A 22 -14.13 -7.61 -11.01
C TYR A 22 -13.78 -7.55 -12.50
N ASN A 23 -14.79 -7.64 -13.37
CA ASN A 23 -14.59 -7.59 -14.81
C ASN A 23 -14.12 -6.19 -15.28
N LEU A 24 -14.68 -5.14 -14.73
CA LEU A 24 -14.25 -3.76 -15.01
C LEU A 24 -12.77 -3.56 -14.66
N GLY A 25 -12.35 -4.00 -13.49
CA GLY A 25 -10.93 -3.93 -13.10
C GLY A 25 -10.02 -4.70 -14.05
N LYS A 26 -10.40 -5.92 -14.42
CA LYS A 26 -9.59 -6.76 -15.34
C LYS A 26 -9.53 -6.20 -16.76
N SER A 27 -10.59 -5.62 -17.27
CA SER A 27 -10.62 -5.05 -18.63
C SER A 27 -9.82 -3.75 -18.73
N ASN A 28 -9.68 -3.01 -17.62
CA ASN A 28 -9.01 -1.71 -17.59
C ASN A 28 -7.56 -1.79 -17.13
N LEU A 29 -7.02 -2.97 -16.83
CA LEU A 29 -5.63 -3.14 -16.45
C LEU A 29 -4.83 -3.82 -17.56
N VAL A 30 -3.86 -3.10 -18.11
CA VAL A 30 -2.81 -3.67 -18.97
C VAL A 30 -1.50 -3.69 -18.16
N ALA A 31 -0.94 -4.86 -17.97
CA ALA A 31 0.28 -5.02 -17.20
C ALA A 31 1.37 -5.70 -18.04
N SER A 32 2.54 -5.07 -18.10
CA SER A 32 3.72 -5.62 -18.75
C SER A 32 4.82 -5.86 -17.72
N GLY A 33 5.28 -7.10 -17.63
CA GLY A 33 6.36 -7.48 -16.72
C GLY A 33 7.70 -7.56 -17.42
N ARG A 34 8.75 -7.07 -16.75
CA ARG A 34 10.15 -7.14 -17.22
C ARG A 34 10.40 -6.51 -18.59
N LEU A 35 9.72 -5.43 -18.89
CA LEU A 35 10.12 -4.58 -20.01
C LEU A 35 11.53 -4.04 -19.73
N ARG A 36 12.50 -4.46 -20.55
CA ARG A 36 13.86 -3.92 -20.52
C ARG A 36 13.92 -2.70 -21.44
N LYS A 37 13.09 -1.71 -21.17
CA LYS A 37 13.06 -0.46 -21.90
C LYS A 37 13.81 0.61 -21.13
N ASN A 38 14.51 1.46 -21.84
CA ASN A 38 15.26 2.57 -21.25
C ASN A 38 14.71 3.88 -21.77
N ILE A 39 14.13 4.66 -20.89
CA ILE A 39 13.52 5.97 -21.23
C ILE A 39 14.53 6.92 -21.88
N MET A 40 15.82 6.74 -21.61
CA MET A 40 16.88 7.57 -22.22
C MET A 40 17.20 7.21 -23.69
N ARG A 41 16.64 6.12 -24.22
CA ARG A 41 16.81 5.70 -25.61
C ARG A 41 15.57 6.05 -26.42
N ASP A 42 15.75 6.75 -27.53
CA ASP A 42 14.64 7.19 -28.37
C ASP A 42 13.80 6.02 -28.89
N SER A 43 14.42 4.95 -29.37
CA SER A 43 13.69 3.77 -29.84
C SER A 43 12.88 3.04 -28.75
N ASP A 44 13.30 3.14 -27.49
CA ASP A 44 12.55 2.58 -26.38
C ASP A 44 11.40 3.52 -25.95
N MET A 45 11.63 4.83 -26.03
CA MET A 45 10.58 5.83 -25.83
C MET A 45 9.49 5.73 -26.90
N ASP A 46 9.88 5.55 -28.16
CA ASP A 46 8.92 5.34 -29.27
C ASP A 46 8.04 4.12 -29.01
N ALA A 47 8.65 3.00 -28.58
CA ALA A 47 7.89 1.79 -28.26
C ALA A 47 6.95 1.97 -27.03
N ILE A 48 7.34 2.78 -26.04
CA ILE A 48 6.47 3.14 -24.92
C ILE A 48 5.31 4.02 -25.43
N ALA A 49 5.61 5.01 -26.24
CA ALA A 49 4.62 5.90 -26.84
C ALA A 49 3.60 5.13 -27.70
N GLU A 50 4.06 4.23 -28.57
CA GLU A 50 3.20 3.34 -29.36
C GLU A 50 2.26 2.48 -28.47
N SER A 51 2.77 1.98 -27.36
CA SER A 51 1.96 1.21 -26.41
C SER A 51 0.89 2.09 -25.75
N ILE A 52 1.23 3.31 -25.36
CA ILE A 52 0.27 4.26 -24.77
C ILE A 52 -0.79 4.64 -25.81
N GLU A 53 -0.39 4.92 -27.05
CA GLU A 53 -1.31 5.25 -28.14
C GLU A 53 -2.28 4.11 -28.45
N TYR A 54 -1.79 2.87 -28.43
CA TYR A 54 -2.61 1.68 -28.69
C TYR A 54 -3.62 1.41 -27.58
N HIS A 55 -3.20 1.46 -26.31
CA HIS A 55 -4.05 1.12 -25.16
C HIS A 55 -4.88 2.29 -24.64
N LYS A 56 -4.48 3.52 -24.95
CA LYS A 56 -5.15 4.78 -24.53
C LYS A 56 -5.48 4.80 -23.03
N PRO A 57 -4.51 4.55 -22.15
CA PRO A 57 -4.76 4.56 -20.72
C PRO A 57 -4.98 5.97 -20.20
N ASP A 58 -5.76 6.13 -19.13
CA ASP A 58 -5.84 7.37 -18.37
C ASP A 58 -4.64 7.53 -17.42
N LEU A 59 -4.04 6.40 -17.00
CA LEU A 59 -2.95 6.33 -16.04
C LEU A 59 -1.87 5.36 -16.51
N VAL A 60 -0.62 5.81 -16.49
CA VAL A 60 0.58 4.97 -16.69
C VAL A 60 1.33 4.84 -15.37
N MET A 61 1.67 3.62 -14.98
CA MET A 61 2.49 3.35 -13.80
C MET A 61 3.82 2.75 -14.21
N ILE A 62 4.91 3.33 -13.71
CA ILE A 62 6.29 2.86 -13.91
C ILE A 62 6.85 2.36 -12.58
N ASP A 63 6.99 1.06 -12.41
CA ASP A 63 7.39 0.42 -11.15
C ASP A 63 8.50 -0.63 -11.35
N PRO A 64 9.69 -0.40 -10.81
CA PRO A 64 10.26 0.89 -10.40
C PRO A 64 10.94 1.61 -11.57
N ILE A 65 11.05 2.93 -11.47
CA ILE A 65 11.67 3.79 -12.51
C ILE A 65 13.11 3.40 -12.83
N ILE A 66 13.85 2.91 -11.85
CA ILE A 66 15.26 2.51 -12.04
C ILE A 66 15.45 1.39 -13.08
N ASN A 67 14.44 0.58 -13.31
CA ASN A 67 14.49 -0.45 -14.35
C ASN A 67 14.33 0.13 -15.77
N PHE A 68 13.96 1.39 -15.88
CA PHE A 68 13.73 2.15 -17.11
C PHE A 68 14.75 3.29 -17.31
N PHE A 69 15.74 3.38 -16.43
CA PHE A 69 16.74 4.42 -16.42
C PHE A 69 18.13 3.83 -16.35
N SER A 70 19.04 4.23 -17.25
CA SER A 70 20.41 3.76 -17.29
C SER A 70 21.43 4.80 -16.84
N GLY A 71 20.98 5.95 -16.39
CA GLY A 71 21.81 7.03 -15.88
C GLY A 71 22.20 6.83 -14.41
N GLU A 72 22.89 7.82 -13.87
CA GLU A 72 23.33 7.85 -12.49
C GLU A 72 22.20 8.38 -11.59
N GLU A 73 21.71 7.53 -10.68
CA GLU A 73 20.60 7.87 -9.76
C GLU A 73 20.86 9.08 -8.86
N ASN A 74 22.13 9.39 -8.59
CA ASN A 74 22.52 10.52 -7.76
C ASN A 74 22.74 11.80 -8.57
N SER A 75 22.66 11.73 -9.89
CA SER A 75 22.81 12.88 -10.78
C SER A 75 21.47 13.58 -11.00
N ASN A 76 21.26 14.71 -10.33
CA ASN A 76 20.04 15.49 -10.53
C ASN A 76 19.81 15.90 -11.99
N SER A 77 20.88 16.19 -12.75
CA SER A 77 20.78 16.56 -14.16
C SER A 77 20.26 15.42 -15.02
N GLU A 78 20.73 14.20 -14.80
CA GLU A 78 20.26 13.03 -15.55
C GLU A 78 18.83 12.64 -15.15
N ILE A 79 18.48 12.78 -13.87
CA ILE A 79 17.10 12.58 -13.40
C ILE A 79 16.18 13.64 -14.03
N HIS A 80 16.57 14.91 -14.10
CA HIS A 80 15.80 15.95 -14.78
C HIS A 80 15.60 15.63 -16.27
N GLU A 81 16.62 15.14 -16.96
CA GLU A 81 16.50 14.73 -18.36
C GLU A 81 15.49 13.59 -18.51
N MET A 82 15.60 12.57 -17.65
CA MET A 82 14.65 11.45 -17.62
C MET A 82 13.21 11.94 -17.39
N LEU A 83 12.98 12.78 -16.38
CA LEU A 83 11.66 13.33 -16.06
C LEU A 83 11.11 14.18 -17.21
N SER A 84 11.97 14.98 -17.87
CA SER A 84 11.56 15.73 -19.07
C SER A 84 11.09 14.83 -20.20
N ARG A 85 11.61 13.61 -20.31
CA ARG A 85 11.11 12.63 -21.30
C ARG A 85 9.76 12.05 -20.88
N VAL A 86 9.52 11.87 -19.59
CA VAL A 86 8.20 11.49 -19.06
C VAL A 86 7.19 12.60 -19.32
N ASP A 87 7.56 13.86 -19.12
CA ASP A 87 6.70 15.03 -19.43
C ASP A 87 6.22 15.01 -20.87
N LYS A 88 7.07 14.64 -21.82
CA LYS A 88 6.66 14.52 -23.24
C LYS A 88 5.54 13.50 -23.44
N LEU A 89 5.56 12.38 -22.70
CA LEU A 89 4.48 11.38 -22.75
C LEU A 89 3.18 11.96 -22.15
N ILE A 90 3.30 12.65 -20.99
CA ILE A 90 2.16 13.30 -20.34
C ILE A 90 1.52 14.34 -21.28
N GLU A 91 2.34 15.19 -21.88
CA GLU A 91 1.87 16.26 -22.78
C GLU A 91 1.26 15.70 -24.06
N LEU A 92 1.87 14.69 -24.66
CA LEU A 92 1.43 14.10 -25.92
C LEU A 92 0.12 13.33 -25.78
N PHE A 93 0.04 12.49 -24.76
CA PHE A 93 -1.09 11.57 -24.59
C PHE A 93 -2.13 12.02 -23.56
N LYS A 94 -1.86 13.09 -22.80
CA LYS A 94 -2.74 13.60 -21.72
C LYS A 94 -3.03 12.55 -20.66
N VAL A 95 -2.03 11.73 -20.33
CA VAL A 95 -2.10 10.66 -19.31
C VAL A 95 -1.57 11.15 -17.98
N ALA A 96 -2.09 10.64 -16.89
CA ALA A 96 -1.44 10.75 -15.59
C ALA A 96 -0.30 9.72 -15.48
N VAL A 97 0.78 10.07 -14.77
CA VAL A 97 1.91 9.15 -14.56
C VAL A 97 2.19 8.98 -13.09
N ILE A 98 2.28 7.72 -12.64
CA ILE A 98 2.77 7.36 -11.31
C ILE A 98 4.14 6.70 -11.46
N ILE A 99 5.12 7.22 -10.74
CA ILE A 99 6.48 6.66 -10.69
C ILE A 99 6.71 6.04 -9.32
N ALA A 100 7.02 4.75 -9.27
CA ALA A 100 7.54 4.12 -8.06
C ALA A 100 9.07 4.26 -8.03
N HIS A 101 9.58 4.81 -6.93
CA HIS A 101 11.01 5.02 -6.73
C HIS A 101 11.44 4.54 -5.35
N HIS A 102 12.64 3.95 -5.27
CA HIS A 102 13.19 3.52 -3.99
C HIS A 102 13.88 4.70 -3.30
N THR A 103 13.57 4.90 -2.03
CA THR A 103 14.35 5.80 -1.18
C THR A 103 15.70 5.16 -0.87
N GLY A 104 16.75 5.97 -0.71
CA GLY A 104 18.06 5.49 -0.25
C GLY A 104 18.00 4.89 1.16
N LYS A 105 19.13 4.41 1.68
CA LYS A 105 19.26 4.05 3.09
C LYS A 105 19.26 5.34 3.92
N GLU A 106 18.11 5.77 4.35
CA GLU A 106 17.90 7.01 5.08
C GLU A 106 18.05 6.82 6.58
N ARG A 107 18.35 7.95 7.25
CA ARG A 107 18.11 8.06 8.68
C ARG A 107 16.61 8.00 8.90
N ALA A 108 16.18 7.23 9.90
CA ALA A 108 14.76 7.00 10.20
C ALA A 108 13.93 8.30 10.38
N ASP A 109 14.61 9.41 10.62
CA ASP A 109 14.00 10.71 10.94
C ASP A 109 13.84 11.65 9.74
N ASP A 110 14.35 11.26 8.55
CA ASP A 110 14.22 12.10 7.35
C ASP A 110 12.94 11.78 6.59
N LEU A 111 11.88 12.54 6.87
CA LEU A 111 10.57 12.41 6.25
C LEU A 111 10.47 13.14 4.90
N SER A 112 11.51 13.89 4.51
CA SER A 112 11.52 14.66 3.27
C SER A 112 11.58 13.77 2.02
N PHE A 113 10.79 14.11 1.00
CA PHE A 113 10.93 13.53 -0.34
C PHE A 113 12.28 13.89 -0.99
N MET A 114 12.93 14.93 -0.49
CA MET A 114 14.29 15.34 -0.91
C MET A 114 15.36 14.29 -0.58
N SER A 115 15.09 13.39 0.38
CA SER A 115 16.02 12.35 0.82
C SER A 115 16.12 11.16 -0.13
N ALA A 116 15.23 11.03 -1.12
CA ALA A 116 15.33 10.03 -2.17
C ALA A 116 16.57 10.29 -3.05
N ARG A 117 17.14 9.25 -3.65
CA ARG A 117 18.21 9.40 -4.65
C ARG A 117 17.71 10.25 -5.82
N GLY A 118 18.41 11.35 -6.14
CA GLY A 118 17.88 12.36 -7.06
C GLY A 118 16.65 13.10 -6.53
N GLY A 119 16.46 13.10 -5.19
CA GLY A 119 15.23 13.53 -4.51
C GLY A 119 14.82 14.96 -4.82
N SER A 120 15.79 15.88 -4.96
CA SER A 120 15.47 17.27 -5.32
C SER A 120 14.83 17.39 -6.71
N ALA A 121 15.24 16.56 -7.68
CA ALA A 121 14.65 16.55 -9.00
C ALA A 121 13.23 15.98 -8.98
N PHE A 122 13.00 14.86 -8.27
CA PHE A 122 11.66 14.29 -8.10
C PHE A 122 10.73 15.22 -7.32
N ALA A 123 11.18 15.74 -6.17
CA ALA A 123 10.39 16.68 -5.37
C ALA A 123 10.03 17.96 -6.13
N GLY A 124 10.93 18.46 -6.98
CA GLY A 124 10.65 19.60 -7.85
C GLY A 124 9.71 19.29 -9.00
N TRP A 125 9.61 18.04 -9.43
CA TRP A 125 8.81 17.62 -10.59
C TRP A 125 7.39 17.17 -10.23
N MET A 126 7.24 16.37 -9.17
CA MET A 126 5.95 15.75 -8.81
C MET A 126 4.90 16.78 -8.40
N ASP A 127 3.65 16.54 -8.75
CA ASP A 127 2.49 17.29 -8.22
C ASP A 127 2.07 16.79 -6.84
N SER A 128 2.20 15.49 -6.61
CA SER A 128 1.96 14.85 -5.32
C SER A 128 2.83 13.60 -5.15
N GLY A 129 3.18 13.31 -3.91
CA GLY A 129 3.97 12.15 -3.55
C GLY A 129 3.41 11.41 -2.35
N ILE A 130 3.63 10.10 -2.32
CA ILE A 130 3.35 9.24 -1.17
C ILE A 130 4.64 8.52 -0.80
N LYS A 131 5.17 8.81 0.39
CA LYS A 131 6.33 8.12 0.95
C LYS A 131 5.87 7.06 1.93
N LEU A 132 6.34 5.83 1.73
CA LEU A 132 6.13 4.73 2.65
C LEU A 132 7.38 4.57 3.52
N SER A 133 7.22 4.66 4.83
CA SER A 133 8.30 4.49 5.81
C SER A 133 7.93 3.43 6.84
N GLY A 134 8.90 2.63 7.25
CA GLY A 134 8.69 1.56 8.22
C GLY A 134 9.06 0.18 7.67
N THR A 135 8.80 -0.82 8.49
CA THR A 135 9.03 -2.23 8.13
C THR A 135 7.74 -3.01 8.22
N LYS A 136 7.51 -3.90 7.25
CA LYS A 136 6.33 -4.78 7.30
C LYS A 136 6.25 -5.53 8.63
N PRO A 137 5.07 -5.67 9.23
CA PRO A 137 3.76 -5.34 8.65
C PRO A 137 3.35 -3.85 8.73
N ASN A 138 3.99 -3.05 9.57
CA ASN A 138 3.58 -1.68 9.85
C ASN A 138 4.33 -0.68 8.96
N VAL A 139 3.58 0.15 8.25
CA VAL A 139 4.12 1.18 7.37
C VAL A 139 3.36 2.48 7.59
N THR A 140 4.08 3.59 7.68
CA THR A 140 3.47 4.91 7.73
C THR A 140 3.52 5.54 6.34
N LEU A 141 2.41 6.11 5.91
CA LEU A 141 2.29 6.88 4.69
C LEU A 141 2.39 8.35 5.00
N PHE A 142 3.34 9.02 4.35
CA PHE A 142 3.50 10.48 4.36
C PHE A 142 3.12 11.00 3.00
N TYR A 143 2.48 12.16 2.98
CA TYR A 143 1.98 12.78 1.77
C TYR A 143 2.67 14.11 1.54
N GLU A 144 2.90 14.44 0.29
CA GLU A 144 3.30 15.77 -0.15
C GLU A 144 2.43 16.15 -1.35
N ALA A 145 1.87 17.36 -1.36
CA ALA A 145 1.01 17.83 -2.41
C ALA A 145 1.32 19.31 -2.74
N ARG A 146 1.65 19.58 -4.01
CA ARG A 146 2.02 20.93 -4.45
C ARG A 146 0.85 21.91 -4.43
N ASN A 147 -0.32 21.47 -4.85
CA ASN A 147 -1.48 22.32 -5.11
C ASN A 147 -2.72 21.95 -4.27
N ALA A 148 -2.57 21.14 -3.24
CA ALA A 148 -3.65 20.70 -2.37
C ALA A 148 -3.21 20.69 -0.92
N ARG A 149 -4.18 20.69 0.01
CA ARG A 149 -3.89 20.43 1.42
C ARG A 149 -3.40 18.99 1.55
N GLU A 150 -2.27 18.82 2.19
CA GLU A 150 -1.74 17.49 2.50
C GLU A 150 -2.66 16.78 3.48
N PRO A 151 -3.00 15.52 3.22
CA PRO A 151 -3.64 14.67 4.21
C PRO A 151 -2.73 14.46 5.41
N ASP A 152 -3.32 14.19 6.57
CA ASP A 152 -2.56 13.72 7.72
C ASP A 152 -1.86 12.39 7.38
N GLN A 153 -0.73 12.13 8.03
CA GLN A 153 -0.04 10.84 7.86
C GLN A 153 -0.97 9.69 8.26
N HIS A 154 -0.89 8.59 7.52
CA HIS A 154 -1.67 7.40 7.80
C HIS A 154 -0.79 6.22 8.13
N LEU A 155 -1.21 5.45 9.12
CA LEU A 155 -0.62 4.16 9.41
C LEU A 155 -1.30 3.10 8.53
N ALA A 156 -0.51 2.23 7.92
CA ALA A 156 -1.00 1.10 7.17
C ALA A 156 -0.36 -0.20 7.66
N TYR A 157 -1.17 -1.25 7.71
CA TYR A 157 -0.74 -2.59 8.04
C TYR A 157 -0.74 -3.47 6.78
N PHE A 158 0.37 -4.15 6.52
CA PHE A 158 0.46 -5.10 5.41
C PHE A 158 -0.14 -6.45 5.79
N ASP A 159 -1.26 -6.78 5.16
CA ASP A 159 -1.92 -8.08 5.30
C ASP A 159 -1.19 -9.10 4.41
N PHE A 160 -0.40 -9.98 5.02
CA PHE A 160 0.38 -10.99 4.30
C PHE A 160 -0.48 -12.06 3.63
N GLU A 161 -1.67 -12.33 4.15
CA GLU A 161 -2.59 -13.31 3.57
C GLU A 161 -3.24 -12.78 2.29
N ARG A 162 -3.60 -11.51 2.32
CA ARG A 162 -4.28 -10.84 1.20
C ARG A 162 -3.33 -10.10 0.27
N GLY A 163 -2.10 -9.86 0.71
CA GLY A 163 -1.05 -9.23 -0.09
C GLY A 163 -1.23 -7.74 -0.34
N PHE A 164 -2.00 -7.02 0.48
CA PHE A 164 -2.21 -5.59 0.35
C PHE A 164 -2.13 -4.84 1.69
N PHE A 165 -1.98 -3.53 1.62
CA PHE A 165 -2.01 -2.66 2.79
C PHE A 165 -3.45 -2.34 3.20
N ARG A 166 -3.70 -2.36 4.49
CA ARG A 166 -4.94 -1.87 5.10
C ARG A 166 -4.61 -0.59 5.84
N MET A 167 -5.37 0.47 5.57
CA MET A 167 -5.26 1.70 6.34
C MET A 167 -5.73 1.44 7.76
N VAL A 168 -5.01 2.00 8.70
CA VAL A 168 -5.33 1.95 10.13
C VAL A 168 -5.70 3.37 10.54
N ASP A 169 -6.79 3.55 11.25
CA ASP A 169 -7.15 4.86 11.75
C ASP A 169 -6.04 5.40 12.66
N ALA A 170 -5.76 6.70 12.57
CA ALA A 170 -4.70 7.35 13.35
C ALA A 170 -4.88 7.21 14.89
N SER A 171 -6.09 6.80 15.32
CA SER A 171 -6.38 6.45 16.71
C SER A 171 -5.87 5.07 17.12
N ASP A 172 -5.51 4.21 16.18
CA ASP A 172 -5.05 2.86 16.46
C ASP A 172 -3.51 2.86 16.51
N SER A 173 -2.94 2.62 17.68
CA SER A 173 -1.48 2.44 17.78
C SER A 173 -1.06 1.13 17.09
N PRO A 174 0.19 1.02 16.60
CA PRO A 174 0.72 -0.24 16.06
C PRO A 174 0.56 -1.41 17.03
N ASP A 175 0.69 -1.13 18.33
CA ASP A 175 0.51 -2.13 19.40
C ASP A 175 -0.95 -2.61 19.47
N GLU A 176 -1.92 -1.74 19.22
CA GLU A 176 -3.35 -2.08 19.23
C GLU A 176 -3.73 -3.00 18.07
N VAL A 177 -3.16 -2.74 16.88
CA VAL A 177 -3.37 -3.59 15.70
C VAL A 177 -2.75 -4.97 15.94
N GLU A 178 -1.56 -5.03 16.52
CA GLU A 178 -0.89 -6.30 16.84
C GLU A 178 -1.67 -7.07 17.90
N ILE A 179 -2.14 -6.42 18.97
CA ILE A 179 -2.99 -6.99 19.99
C ILE A 179 -4.27 -7.55 19.36
N ALA A 180 -4.96 -6.78 18.55
CA ALA A 180 -6.19 -7.23 17.87
C ALA A 180 -5.92 -8.42 16.94
N ARG A 181 -4.79 -8.43 16.24
CA ARG A 181 -4.38 -9.53 15.37
C ARG A 181 -4.11 -10.83 16.13
N VAL A 182 -3.38 -10.74 17.25
CA VAL A 182 -3.07 -11.89 18.08
C VAL A 182 -4.35 -12.51 18.66
N ILE A 183 -5.27 -11.67 19.15
CA ILE A 183 -6.56 -12.14 19.67
C ILE A 183 -7.40 -12.77 18.55
N ALA A 184 -7.47 -12.12 17.38
CA ALA A 184 -8.20 -12.64 16.23
C ALA A 184 -7.65 -13.98 15.74
N GLY A 185 -6.31 -14.15 15.78
CA GLY A 185 -5.63 -15.40 15.42
C GLY A 185 -5.91 -16.55 16.38
N ALA A 186 -6.18 -16.25 17.64
CA ALA A 186 -6.54 -17.25 18.65
C ALA A 186 -8.03 -17.66 18.59
N MET A 187 -8.87 -16.90 17.88
CA MET A 187 -10.30 -17.20 17.74
C MET A 187 -10.53 -18.33 16.72
N SER A 188 -11.42 -19.26 17.06
CA SER A 188 -11.91 -20.25 16.10
C SER A 188 -13.05 -19.65 15.26
N SER A 189 -12.99 -19.80 13.93
CA SER A 189 -14.04 -19.33 13.00
C SER A 189 -15.38 -20.07 13.16
N TYR A 190 -15.41 -21.15 13.92
CA TYR A 190 -16.60 -21.99 14.11
C TYR A 190 -17.19 -21.92 15.52
N LYS A 191 -16.70 -21.01 16.36
CA LYS A 191 -17.16 -20.87 17.75
C LYS A 191 -17.73 -19.50 18.02
N PHE A 192 -18.86 -19.44 18.73
CA PHE A 192 -19.37 -18.22 19.31
C PHE A 192 -18.70 -18.01 20.69
N TYR A 193 -18.28 -16.80 20.94
CA TYR A 193 -17.63 -16.40 22.20
C TYR A 193 -18.53 -15.39 22.93
N THR A 194 -18.71 -15.59 24.22
CA THR A 194 -19.17 -14.51 25.10
C THR A 194 -18.05 -13.50 25.27
N ARG A 195 -18.40 -12.29 25.71
CA ARG A 195 -17.38 -11.26 25.98
C ARG A 195 -16.34 -11.72 27.00
N GLN A 196 -16.77 -12.44 28.06
CA GLN A 196 -15.89 -12.95 29.10
C GLN A 196 -14.92 -14.03 28.55
N GLU A 197 -15.43 -14.96 27.74
CA GLU A 197 -14.58 -15.97 27.08
C GLU A 197 -13.57 -15.32 26.14
N LEU A 198 -13.97 -14.28 25.44
CA LEU A 198 -13.08 -13.57 24.51
C LEU A 198 -11.99 -12.78 25.27
N GLU A 199 -12.33 -12.16 26.40
CA GLU A 199 -11.36 -11.48 27.27
C GLU A 199 -10.35 -12.48 27.89
N LEU A 200 -10.80 -13.68 28.27
CA LEU A 200 -9.92 -14.73 28.76
C LEU A 200 -8.97 -15.24 27.66
N LEU A 201 -9.51 -15.57 26.50
CA LEU A 201 -8.75 -15.98 25.33
C LEU A 201 -7.69 -14.92 24.94
N ALA A 202 -8.08 -13.65 24.98
CA ALA A 202 -7.19 -12.54 24.69
C ALA A 202 -6.01 -12.48 25.67
N ARG A 203 -6.25 -12.67 26.97
CA ARG A 203 -5.16 -12.69 27.98
C ARG A 203 -4.17 -13.82 27.73
N GLU A 204 -4.67 -15.02 27.44
CA GLU A 204 -3.82 -16.17 27.15
C GLU A 204 -2.99 -15.95 25.88
N ALA A 205 -3.63 -15.53 24.79
CA ALA A 205 -2.96 -15.31 23.51
C ALA A 205 -1.90 -14.20 23.59
N LEU A 206 -2.17 -13.10 24.30
CA LEU A 206 -1.22 -12.01 24.48
C LEU A 206 -0.03 -12.42 25.37
N LYS A 207 -0.29 -13.23 26.40
CA LYS A 207 0.75 -13.76 27.27
C LYS A 207 1.71 -14.69 26.52
N GLU A 208 1.19 -15.56 25.66
CA GLU A 208 2.01 -16.46 24.82
C GLU A 208 2.92 -15.70 23.84
N LYS A 209 2.53 -14.49 23.45
CA LYS A 209 3.31 -13.64 22.54
C LYS A 209 4.16 -12.58 23.25
N ASP A 210 4.28 -12.68 24.59
CA ASP A 210 5.00 -11.70 25.40
C ASP A 210 4.53 -10.25 25.21
N LEU A 211 3.26 -10.10 24.91
CA LEU A 211 2.60 -8.80 24.77
C LEU A 211 1.91 -8.40 26.09
N ALA A 212 1.54 -7.10 26.21
CA ALA A 212 0.83 -6.61 27.39
C ALA A 212 -0.47 -7.40 27.63
N SER A 213 -0.47 -8.29 28.61
CA SER A 213 -1.55 -9.24 28.91
C SER A 213 -2.47 -8.84 30.06
N GLY A 214 -2.37 -7.59 30.52
CA GLY A 214 -3.22 -7.06 31.59
C GLY A 214 -4.71 -7.00 31.19
N GLU A 215 -5.62 -6.97 32.21
CA GLU A 215 -7.06 -6.88 31.95
C GLU A 215 -7.45 -5.72 31.02
N ARG A 216 -6.78 -4.58 31.18
CA ARG A 216 -7.04 -3.39 30.36
C ARG A 216 -6.66 -3.63 28.91
N ALA A 217 -5.49 -4.22 28.67
CA ALA A 217 -5.02 -4.53 27.32
C ALA A 217 -5.91 -5.57 26.64
N ALA A 218 -6.31 -6.62 27.35
CA ALA A 218 -7.21 -7.64 26.82
C ALA A 218 -8.60 -7.07 26.48
N ARG A 219 -9.21 -6.24 27.36
CA ARG A 219 -10.49 -5.60 27.08
C ARG A 219 -10.43 -4.64 25.90
N TYR A 220 -9.36 -3.89 25.83
CA TYR A 220 -9.13 -2.94 24.74
C TYR A 220 -8.94 -3.69 23.42
N GLY A 221 -8.08 -4.71 23.41
CA GLY A 221 -7.86 -5.55 22.25
C GLY A 221 -9.13 -6.23 21.73
N VAL A 222 -9.99 -6.73 22.63
CA VAL A 222 -11.30 -7.31 22.25
C VAL A 222 -12.20 -6.30 21.57
N SER A 223 -12.23 -5.05 22.04
CA SER A 223 -13.01 -3.99 21.37
C SER A 223 -12.49 -3.66 19.97
N HIS A 224 -11.19 -3.86 19.70
CA HIS A 224 -10.55 -3.61 18.41
C HIS A 224 -10.60 -4.81 17.46
N VAL A 225 -10.82 -6.03 17.97
CA VAL A 225 -10.94 -7.23 17.13
C VAL A 225 -12.04 -7.09 16.09
N GLN A 226 -13.20 -6.56 16.46
CA GLN A 226 -14.31 -6.34 15.53
C GLN A 226 -13.92 -5.33 14.45
N LYS A 227 -13.26 -4.24 14.84
CA LYS A 227 -12.75 -3.22 13.94
C LYS A 227 -11.68 -3.80 12.99
N TYR A 228 -10.77 -4.60 13.51
CA TYR A 228 -9.71 -5.26 12.75
C TYR A 228 -10.24 -6.29 11.76
N LEU A 229 -11.19 -7.13 12.18
CA LEU A 229 -11.79 -8.17 11.34
C LEU A 229 -12.93 -7.63 10.43
N GLY A 230 -13.42 -6.40 10.71
CA GLY A 230 -14.49 -5.76 9.96
C GLY A 230 -15.78 -6.60 9.95
N GLU A 231 -16.40 -6.75 8.79
CA GLU A 231 -17.65 -7.49 8.63
C GLU A 231 -17.57 -9.01 8.92
N LYS A 232 -16.37 -9.55 9.11
CA LYS A 232 -16.19 -10.97 9.44
C LYS A 232 -16.63 -11.31 10.86
N VAL A 233 -16.72 -10.32 11.76
CA VAL A 233 -17.22 -10.50 13.13
C VAL A 233 -18.65 -9.96 13.22
N LYS A 234 -19.61 -10.88 13.31
CA LYS A 234 -21.00 -10.52 13.59
C LYS A 234 -21.25 -10.58 15.09
N THR A 235 -21.63 -9.49 15.69
CA THR A 235 -22.12 -9.49 17.07
C THR A 235 -23.62 -9.80 17.08
N HIS A 236 -24.00 -10.81 17.85
CA HIS A 236 -25.40 -11.15 18.08
C HIS A 236 -25.76 -10.88 19.55
N SER A 237 -26.78 -10.09 19.77
CA SER A 237 -27.38 -9.99 21.11
C SER A 237 -28.21 -11.23 21.39
N ILE A 238 -27.91 -11.94 22.47
CA ILE A 238 -28.72 -13.07 22.93
C ILE A 238 -29.84 -12.47 23.79
N PRO A 239 -31.13 -12.59 23.42
CA PRO A 239 -32.21 -12.08 24.22
C PRO A 239 -32.23 -12.77 25.59
N GLY A 240 -32.20 -12.00 26.67
CA GLY A 240 -32.39 -12.51 28.04
C GLY A 240 -31.14 -12.81 28.86
N LYS A 241 -29.95 -12.44 28.43
CA LYS A 241 -28.74 -12.39 29.28
C LYS A 241 -28.21 -10.95 29.30
N ASN A 242 -28.52 -10.26 30.39
CA ASN A 242 -27.83 -9.02 30.79
C ASN A 242 -26.52 -9.36 31.48
#